data_a9231c43ec143f8825ee76d910c63550
#
_entry.id   a9231c43ec143f8825ee76d910c63550
#
_cell.length_a   1.000
_cell.length_b   1.000
_cell.length_c   1.000
_cell.angle_alpha   90.00
_cell.angle_beta   90.00
_cell.angle_gamma   90.00
#
_symmetry.space_group_name_H-M   'P 1'
#
loop_
_entity.id
_entity.type
_entity.pdbx_description
1 polymer ?
#
loop_
_entity_poly.entity_id
_entity_poly.type
_entity_poly.pdbx_seq_one_letter_code
_entity_poly.pdbx_strand_id
1 'polypeptide(L)'
;VLNKYLYLSGRVNMREIEKTTQYLISDGFDIGTDRDPYKNFVYTSFQELATYISHNRVSKIAKTKGNKQLAKMCRIISGDEMRHTMLIQNLLDVFLK
;
A
#
# COMPACT_ATOMS: atom_id res chain seq x y z
N VAL A 1 0.71 11.68 -5.40
CA VAL A 1 2.10 12.19 -5.32
C VAL A 1 3.10 11.19 -5.89
N LEU A 2 3.01 9.93 -5.48
CA LEU A 2 3.93 8.91 -6.00
C LEU A 2 3.78 8.71 -7.51
N ASN A 3 2.55 8.63 -8.02
CA ASN A 3 2.31 8.50 -9.46
C ASN A 3 2.88 9.69 -10.25
N LYS A 4 2.73 10.90 -9.73
CA LYS A 4 3.31 12.09 -10.34
C LYS A 4 4.83 12.00 -10.38
N TYR A 5 5.45 11.54 -9.30
CA TYR A 5 6.89 11.33 -9.25
C TYR A 5 7.33 10.32 -10.31
N LEU A 6 6.65 9.18 -10.40
CA LEU A 6 6.97 8.14 -11.38
C LEU A 6 6.86 8.65 -12.81
N TYR A 7 5.81 9.43 -13.10
CA TYR A 7 5.62 10.05 -14.42
C TYR A 7 6.77 11.00 -14.76
N LEU A 8 7.11 11.89 -13.82
CA LEU A 8 8.15 12.90 -14.04
C LEU A 8 9.55 12.31 -14.12
N SER A 9 9.80 11.15 -13.50
CA SER A 9 11.10 10.49 -13.54
C SER A 9 11.47 9.97 -14.93
N GLY A 10 10.46 9.70 -15.77
CA GLY A 10 10.65 9.13 -17.11
C GLY A 10 11.17 7.70 -17.13
N ARG A 11 11.24 7.03 -15.96
CA ARG A 11 11.79 5.68 -15.84
C ARG A 11 10.73 4.58 -15.83
N VAL A 12 9.46 4.96 -15.80
CA VAL A 12 8.34 4.02 -15.65
C VAL A 12 7.38 4.23 -16.81
N ASN A 13 6.90 3.14 -17.40
CA ASN A 13 5.88 3.19 -18.44
C ASN A 13 4.51 3.37 -17.80
N MET A 14 4.08 4.62 -17.66
CA MET A 14 2.80 4.96 -17.02
C MET A 14 1.59 4.46 -17.81
N ARG A 15 1.71 4.31 -19.11
CA ARG A 15 0.64 3.74 -19.96
C ARG A 15 0.35 2.29 -19.57
N GLU A 16 1.38 1.49 -19.33
CA GLU A 16 1.22 0.11 -18.90
C GLU A 16 0.64 0.01 -17.48
N ILE A 17 1.07 0.91 -16.58
CA ILE A 17 0.49 0.99 -15.24
C ILE A 17 -1.01 1.31 -15.31
N GLU A 18 -1.39 2.28 -16.15
CA GLU A 18 -2.80 2.65 -16.34
C GLU A 18 -3.62 1.49 -16.88
N LYS A 19 -3.12 0.79 -17.90
CA LYS A 19 -3.78 -0.38 -18.46
C LYS A 19 -3.97 -1.47 -17.43
N THR A 20 -2.95 -1.77 -16.66
CA THR A 20 -2.99 -2.79 -15.59
C THR A 20 -4.03 -2.42 -14.55
N THR A 21 -4.08 -1.15 -14.14
CA THR A 21 -5.07 -0.65 -13.19
C THR A 21 -6.48 -0.79 -13.74
N GLN A 22 -6.71 -0.47 -15.01
CA GLN A 22 -8.01 -0.60 -15.65
C GLN A 22 -8.46 -2.06 -15.73
N TYR A 23 -7.56 -2.97 -16.06
CA TYR A 23 -7.87 -4.41 -16.07
C TYR A 23 -8.23 -4.89 -14.67
N LEU A 24 -7.50 -4.47 -13.65
CA LEU A 24 -7.79 -4.83 -12.27
C LEU A 24 -9.18 -4.35 -11.84
N ILE A 25 -9.55 -3.12 -12.19
CA ILE A 25 -10.87 -2.55 -11.88
C ILE A 25 -11.97 -3.33 -12.61
N SER A 26 -11.76 -3.66 -13.88
CA SER A 26 -12.73 -4.37 -14.72
C SER A 26 -12.94 -5.81 -14.26
N ASP A 27 -11.87 -6.53 -14.01
CA ASP A 27 -11.91 -7.97 -13.71
C ASP A 27 -12.14 -8.24 -12.22
N GLY A 28 -11.82 -7.29 -11.36
CA GLY A 28 -11.91 -7.45 -9.92
C GLY A 28 -10.78 -8.31 -9.36
N PHE A 29 -10.84 -8.55 -8.08
CA PHE A 29 -9.87 -9.38 -7.38
C PHE A 29 -10.55 -10.10 -6.23
N ASP A 30 -10.56 -11.44 -6.28
CA ASP A 30 -11.13 -12.26 -5.22
C ASP A 30 -10.05 -12.59 -4.19
N ILE A 31 -10.23 -12.08 -2.97
CA ILE A 31 -9.30 -12.32 -1.85
C ILE A 31 -9.67 -13.58 -1.05
N GLY A 32 -10.74 -14.30 -1.46
CA GLY A 32 -11.12 -15.56 -0.84
C GLY A 32 -11.80 -15.45 0.53
N THR A 33 -12.38 -14.30 0.84
CA THR A 33 -13.00 -14.05 2.16
C THR A 33 -14.51 -14.29 2.19
N ASP A 34 -15.15 -14.65 1.06
CA ASP A 34 -16.55 -15.03 0.93
C ASP A 34 -17.54 -14.07 1.61
N ARG A 35 -17.30 -12.75 1.50
CA ARG A 35 -18.10 -11.68 2.11
C ARG A 35 -18.16 -11.73 3.65
N ASP A 36 -17.25 -12.44 4.28
CA ASP A 36 -17.14 -12.44 5.74
C ASP A 36 -16.45 -11.17 6.20
N PRO A 37 -17.14 -10.26 6.94
CA PRO A 37 -16.51 -9.01 7.39
C PRO A 37 -15.28 -9.24 8.27
N TYR A 38 -15.30 -10.25 9.12
CA TYR A 38 -14.17 -10.55 9.99
C TYR A 38 -12.93 -10.95 9.17
N LYS A 39 -13.11 -11.87 8.21
CA LYS A 39 -12.01 -12.28 7.32
C LYS A 39 -11.49 -11.11 6.49
N ASN A 40 -12.37 -10.21 6.04
CA ASN A 40 -11.98 -9.01 5.32
C ASN A 40 -11.12 -8.09 6.17
N PHE A 41 -11.47 -7.88 7.44
CA PHE A 41 -10.68 -7.07 8.36
C PHE A 41 -9.31 -7.69 8.63
N VAL A 42 -9.25 -9.00 8.83
CA VAL A 42 -7.97 -9.71 9.03
C VAL A 42 -7.09 -9.58 7.79
N TYR A 43 -7.64 -9.81 6.61
CA TYR A 43 -6.91 -9.67 5.35
C TYR A 43 -6.37 -8.24 5.19
N THR A 44 -7.21 -7.24 5.42
CA THR A 44 -6.83 -5.84 5.29
C THR A 44 -5.72 -5.47 6.26
N SER A 45 -5.76 -5.99 7.49
CA SER A 45 -4.71 -5.77 8.48
C SER A 45 -3.36 -6.31 7.99
N PHE A 46 -3.32 -7.51 7.43
CA PHE A 46 -2.10 -8.06 6.85
C PHE A 46 -1.63 -7.25 5.64
N GLN A 47 -2.55 -6.82 4.79
CA GLN A 47 -2.25 -6.01 3.61
C GLN A 47 -1.60 -4.68 4.01
N GLU A 48 -2.17 -3.99 4.99
CA GLU A 48 -1.64 -2.72 5.49
C GLU A 48 -0.25 -2.88 6.11
N LEU A 49 -0.05 -3.96 6.87
CA LEU A 49 1.26 -4.25 7.46
C LEU A 49 2.29 -4.56 6.36
N ALA A 50 1.92 -5.34 5.36
CA ALA A 50 2.81 -5.66 4.24
C ALA A 50 3.20 -4.39 3.47
N THR A 51 2.25 -3.51 3.21
CA THR A 51 2.50 -2.22 2.54
C THR A 51 3.40 -1.32 3.38
N TYR A 52 3.18 -1.25 4.69
CA TYR A 52 4.05 -0.52 5.59
C TYR A 52 5.50 -1.00 5.49
N ILE A 53 5.72 -2.29 5.59
CA ILE A 53 7.07 -2.88 5.52
C ILE A 53 7.71 -2.60 4.17
N SER A 54 6.95 -2.76 3.08
CA SER A 54 7.44 -2.53 1.71
C SER A 54 7.87 -1.09 1.51
N HIS A 55 7.03 -0.13 1.86
CA HIS A 55 7.35 1.30 1.70
C HIS A 55 8.50 1.73 2.59
N ASN A 56 8.58 1.19 3.81
CA ASN A 56 9.68 1.49 4.72
C ASN A 56 11.02 0.98 4.17
N ARG A 57 11.03 -0.21 3.59
CA ARG A 57 12.24 -0.78 2.95
C ARG A 57 12.66 0.03 1.72
N VAL A 58 11.70 0.39 0.87
CA VAL A 58 11.97 1.24 -0.30
C VAL A 58 12.52 2.59 0.13
N SER A 59 12.00 3.18 1.20
CA SER A 59 12.51 4.43 1.76
C SER A 59 13.98 4.32 2.16
N LYS A 60 14.35 3.24 2.83
CA LYS A 60 15.75 2.99 3.24
C LYS A 60 16.67 2.82 2.04
N ILE A 61 16.24 2.06 1.04
CA ILE A 61 17.01 1.85 -0.18
C ILE A 61 17.19 3.17 -0.93
N ALA A 62 16.12 3.96 -1.07
CA ALA A 62 16.17 5.25 -1.75
C ALA A 62 17.12 6.22 -1.05
N LYS A 63 17.11 6.24 0.28
CA LYS A 63 18.03 7.06 1.06
C LYS A 63 19.49 6.65 0.84
N THR A 64 19.76 5.34 0.80
CA THR A 64 21.10 4.80 0.54
C THR A 64 21.59 5.18 -0.86
N LYS A 65 20.70 5.20 -1.85
CA LYS A 65 21.01 5.55 -3.24
C LYS A 65 21.03 7.08 -3.48
N GLY A 66 20.79 7.89 -2.46
CA GLY A 66 20.82 9.34 -2.57
C GLY A 66 19.54 9.99 -3.07
N ASN A 67 18.46 9.24 -3.25
CA ASN A 67 17.16 9.80 -3.67
C ASN A 67 16.34 10.20 -2.45
N LYS A 68 16.59 11.39 -1.93
CA LYS A 68 15.92 11.89 -0.72
C LYS A 68 14.43 12.13 -0.91
N GLN A 69 13.99 12.54 -2.09
CA GLN A 69 12.59 12.79 -2.39
C GLN A 69 11.77 11.53 -2.32
N LEU A 70 12.22 10.47 -2.98
CA LEU A 70 11.54 9.17 -2.94
C LEU A 70 11.56 8.58 -1.53
N ALA A 71 12.68 8.71 -0.81
CA ALA A 71 12.79 8.27 0.57
C ALA A 71 11.76 8.96 1.47
N LYS A 72 11.59 10.27 1.32
CA LYS A 72 10.61 11.05 2.09
C LYS A 72 9.18 10.61 1.77
N MET A 73 8.84 10.46 0.49
CA MET A 73 7.50 10.01 0.07
C MET A 73 7.16 8.64 0.62
N CYS A 74 8.05 7.67 0.48
CA CYS A 74 7.83 6.31 0.96
C CYS A 74 7.73 6.26 2.48
N ARG A 75 8.48 7.09 3.19
CA ARG A 75 8.39 7.18 4.66
C ARG A 75 7.04 7.73 5.11
N ILE A 76 6.52 8.75 4.42
CA ILE A 76 5.19 9.31 4.71
C ILE A 76 4.11 8.26 4.45
N ILE A 77 4.19 7.56 3.31
CA ILE A 77 3.23 6.51 2.96
C ILE A 77 3.27 5.38 4.00
N SER A 78 4.46 4.94 4.41
CA SER A 78 4.57 3.87 5.41
C SER A 78 4.00 4.30 6.77
N GLY A 79 4.14 5.57 7.15
CA GLY A 79 3.49 6.11 8.34
C GLY A 79 1.98 6.06 8.27
N ASP A 80 1.40 6.38 7.11
CA ASP A 80 -0.04 6.26 6.87
C ASP A 80 -0.51 4.81 6.96
N GLU A 81 0.22 3.87 6.36
CA GLU A 81 -0.10 2.45 6.41
C GLU A 81 -0.04 1.91 7.84
N MET A 82 0.90 2.36 8.65
CA MET A 82 0.96 1.97 10.07
C MET A 82 -0.25 2.48 10.84
N ARG A 83 -0.69 3.71 10.58
CA ARG A 83 -1.91 4.26 11.20
C ARG A 83 -3.15 3.45 10.82
N HIS A 84 -3.26 3.05 9.55
CA HIS A 84 -4.35 2.19 9.08
C HIS A 84 -4.32 0.83 9.78
N THR A 85 -3.16 0.23 9.92
CA THR A 85 -2.99 -1.06 10.61
C THR A 85 -3.44 -0.96 12.08
N MET A 86 -3.05 0.09 12.77
CA MET A 86 -3.45 0.30 14.16
C MET A 86 -4.96 0.50 14.31
N LEU A 87 -5.57 1.25 13.39
CA LEU A 87 -7.02 1.46 13.38
C LEU A 87 -7.77 0.14 13.19
N ILE A 88 -7.36 -0.67 12.23
CA ILE A 88 -7.99 -1.96 11.95
C ILE A 88 -7.82 -2.90 13.14
N GLN A 89 -6.66 -2.94 13.77
CA GLN A 89 -6.41 -3.75 14.94
C GLN A 89 -7.32 -3.35 16.10
N ASN A 90 -7.48 -2.05 16.35
CA ASN A 90 -8.38 -1.56 17.39
C ASN A 90 -9.84 -1.95 17.12
N LEU A 91 -10.28 -1.88 15.86
CA LEU A 91 -11.62 -2.32 15.47
C LEU A 91 -11.82 -3.81 15.70
N LEU A 92 -10.83 -4.64 15.36
CA LEU A 92 -10.89 -6.08 15.60
C LEU A 92 -10.97 -6.40 17.09
N ASP A 93 -10.21 -5.69 17.92
CA ASP A 93 -10.27 -5.87 19.38
C ASP A 93 -11.66 -5.60 19.92
N VAL A 94 -12.35 -4.57 19.40
CA VAL A 94 -13.73 -4.25 19.79
C VAL A 94 -14.68 -5.38 19.37
N PHE A 95 -14.53 -5.91 18.17
CA PHE A 95 -15.41 -6.99 17.66
C PHE A 95 -15.18 -8.31 18.38
N LEU A 96 -13.99 -8.58 18.88
CA LEU A 96 -13.66 -9.84 19.55
C LEU A 96 -14.00 -9.86 21.04
N LYS A 97 -14.32 -8.71 21.60
CA LYS A 97 -14.81 -8.60 22.98
C LYS A 97 -16.32 -8.70 23.01
#